data_3183b4b537d536ac9ece427066064081
#
_entry.id   3183b4b537d536ac9ece427066064081
#
_cell.length_a   1.000
_cell.length_b   1.000
_cell.length_c   1.000
_cell.angle_alpha   90.00
_cell.angle_beta   90.00
_cell.angle_gamma   90.00
#
_symmetry.space_group_name_H-M   'P 1'
#
loop_
_entity.id
_entity.type
_entity.pdbx_description
1 polymer ?
#
loop_
_entity_poly.entity_id
_entity_poly.type
_entity_poly.pdbx_seq_one_letter_code
_entity_poly.pdbx_strand_id
1 'polypeptide(L)'
;MVLKNNENKLSVILFDLGFTLINFEGDFHQAMKESYLALADSLIASGCHIDRQAFADKFYEVISQYYRNRAVDLIERPVEENLFKTLHYFSVDHLEESVLQEAVKTMYLYTEAWWKLEPDTHETLAALHNMGYRLGLISNASNTPDLNRLIDNHQLRQYFEIVVISAEEGIRKPDPRIFAKTLKKLGVKPENAIMVGDTLPADILGAQNSGVKSVWITRRANRPENNDVLESIQPDYAISDLSSLVSLVDEIESLS
;
A
#
# COMPACT_ATOMS: atom_id res chain seq x y z
N MET A 1 -42.47 3.88 18.96
CA MET A 1 -41.61 3.99 17.77
C MET A 1 -40.29 3.34 18.18
N VAL A 2 -40.11 2.06 17.85
CA VAL A 2 -38.89 1.31 18.19
C VAL A 2 -37.82 1.79 17.25
N LEU A 3 -36.80 2.47 17.76
CA LEU A 3 -35.57 2.73 17.01
C LEU A 3 -34.99 1.37 16.61
N LYS A 4 -35.07 1.02 15.32
CA LYS A 4 -34.27 -0.08 14.80
C LYS A 4 -32.81 0.27 15.07
N ASN A 5 -32.18 -0.46 15.96
CA ASN A 5 -30.74 -0.43 16.12
C ASN A 5 -30.12 -0.84 14.78
N ASN A 6 -29.53 0.13 14.08
CA ASN A 6 -28.79 -0.08 12.84
C ASN A 6 -27.40 -0.66 13.19
N GLU A 7 -27.35 -1.84 13.83
CA GLU A 7 -26.08 -2.44 14.27
C GLU A 7 -25.19 -2.92 13.10
N ASN A 8 -25.75 -3.06 11.88
CA ASN A 8 -25.05 -3.59 10.70
C ASN A 8 -24.86 -2.56 9.57
N LYS A 9 -25.00 -1.27 9.86
CA LYS A 9 -24.84 -0.24 8.83
C LYS A 9 -23.36 -0.09 8.45
N LEU A 10 -23.05 -0.10 7.14
CA LEU A 10 -21.73 0.25 6.62
C LEU A 10 -21.33 1.65 7.11
N SER A 11 -20.17 1.77 7.71
CA SER A 11 -19.71 3.02 8.31
C SER A 11 -18.30 3.42 7.91
N VAL A 12 -17.47 2.47 7.48
CA VAL A 12 -16.08 2.69 7.11
C VAL A 12 -15.75 2.05 5.77
N ILE A 13 -15.04 2.79 4.94
CA ILE A 13 -14.46 2.29 3.69
C ILE A 13 -12.95 2.39 3.81
N LEU A 14 -12.27 1.24 3.74
CA LEU A 14 -10.84 1.11 3.75
C LEU A 14 -10.33 1.00 2.31
N PHE A 15 -9.25 1.69 1.98
CA PHE A 15 -8.65 1.67 0.66
C PHE A 15 -7.21 1.17 0.71
N ASP A 16 -6.79 0.44 -0.30
CA ASP A 16 -5.39 0.39 -0.68
C ASP A 16 -4.99 1.65 -1.44
N LEU A 17 -3.67 1.91 -1.60
CA LEU A 17 -3.17 3.10 -2.29
C LEU A 17 -2.74 2.79 -3.72
N GLY A 18 -1.70 1.96 -3.87
CA GLY A 18 -1.03 1.72 -5.15
C GLY A 18 -1.89 0.89 -6.10
N PHE A 19 -2.07 1.32 -7.34
CA PHE A 19 -2.92 0.71 -8.36
C PHE A 19 -4.42 0.66 -8.01
N THR A 20 -4.77 1.27 -6.88
CA THR A 20 -6.15 1.49 -6.43
C THR A 20 -6.53 2.97 -6.54
N LEU A 21 -5.86 3.85 -5.81
CA LEU A 21 -6.07 5.31 -5.81
C LEU A 21 -5.06 6.05 -6.67
N ILE A 22 -3.85 5.50 -6.76
CA ILE A 22 -2.77 6.00 -7.62
C ILE A 22 -2.24 4.87 -8.49
N ASN A 23 -1.70 5.22 -9.65
CA ASN A 23 -1.17 4.30 -10.64
C ASN A 23 0.26 4.69 -11.00
N PHE A 24 1.11 3.69 -11.27
CA PHE A 24 2.46 3.91 -11.76
C PHE A 24 2.45 4.00 -13.29
N GLU A 25 2.84 5.16 -13.84
CA GLU A 25 2.92 5.39 -15.28
C GLU A 25 4.34 5.13 -15.77
N GLY A 26 4.54 4.07 -16.54
CA GLY A 26 5.82 3.70 -17.09
C GLY A 26 6.24 2.26 -16.78
N ASP A 27 7.50 1.94 -17.08
CA ASP A 27 8.09 0.64 -16.74
C ASP A 27 8.54 0.65 -15.27
N PHE A 28 7.70 0.08 -14.41
CA PHE A 28 7.98 -0.02 -12.98
C PHE A 28 9.30 -0.74 -12.68
N HIS A 29 9.60 -1.81 -13.44
CA HIS A 29 10.81 -2.60 -13.21
C HIS A 29 12.08 -1.82 -13.57
N GLN A 30 12.04 -1.10 -14.69
CA GLN A 30 13.14 -0.23 -15.11
C GLN A 30 13.33 0.93 -14.11
N ALA A 31 12.24 1.60 -13.71
CA ALA A 31 12.31 2.70 -12.76
C ALA A 31 12.90 2.25 -11.40
N MET A 32 12.56 1.04 -10.92
CA MET A 32 13.16 0.49 -9.70
C MET A 32 14.66 0.25 -9.86
N LYS A 33 15.13 -0.29 -10.98
CA LYS A 33 16.57 -0.46 -11.24
C LYS A 33 17.32 0.88 -11.21
N GLU A 34 16.78 1.88 -11.88
CA GLU A 34 17.37 3.23 -11.90
C GLU A 34 17.36 3.87 -10.50
N SER A 35 16.32 3.63 -9.70
CA SER A 35 16.27 4.14 -8.33
C SER A 35 17.36 3.53 -7.44
N TYR A 36 17.74 2.27 -7.67
CA TYR A 36 18.85 1.63 -6.95
C TYR A 36 20.20 2.20 -7.37
N LEU A 37 20.34 2.61 -8.61
CA LEU A 37 21.53 3.35 -9.05
C LEU A 37 21.60 4.74 -8.42
N ALA A 38 20.46 5.43 -8.28
CA ALA A 38 20.38 6.72 -7.59
C ALA A 38 20.69 6.59 -6.10
N LEU A 39 20.28 5.49 -5.45
CA LEU A 39 20.70 5.15 -4.08
C LEU A 39 22.21 5.01 -3.98
N ALA A 40 22.85 4.25 -4.89
CA ALA A 40 24.30 4.09 -4.93
C ALA A 40 25.03 5.43 -5.13
N ASP A 41 24.53 6.26 -6.06
CA ASP A 41 25.09 7.60 -6.33
C ASP A 41 25.06 8.50 -5.08
N SER A 42 23.94 8.47 -4.33
CA SER A 42 23.82 9.25 -3.08
C SER A 42 24.80 8.78 -2.01
N LEU A 43 25.00 7.47 -1.86
CA LEU A 43 25.99 6.91 -0.93
C LEU A 43 27.42 7.26 -1.33
N ILE A 44 27.76 7.18 -2.62
CA ILE A 44 29.08 7.56 -3.14
C ILE A 44 29.34 9.05 -2.90
N ALA A 45 28.37 9.91 -3.16
CA ALA A 45 28.48 11.35 -2.92
C ALA A 45 28.70 11.68 -1.43
N SER A 46 28.21 10.81 -0.54
CA SER A 46 28.42 10.91 0.91
C SER A 46 29.73 10.28 1.41
N GLY A 47 30.60 9.82 0.48
CA GLY A 47 31.94 9.31 0.80
C GLY A 47 32.02 7.78 0.95
N CYS A 48 30.97 7.02 0.62
CA CYS A 48 31.05 5.56 0.60
C CYS A 48 31.91 5.09 -0.59
N HIS A 49 32.86 4.20 -0.31
CA HIS A 49 33.73 3.59 -1.32
C HIS A 49 33.10 2.28 -1.83
N ILE A 50 32.13 2.38 -2.71
CA ILE A 50 31.42 1.27 -3.34
C ILE A 50 31.43 1.39 -4.84
N ASP A 51 31.44 0.26 -5.56
CA ASP A 51 31.15 0.27 -6.99
C ASP A 51 29.65 0.45 -7.22
N ARG A 52 29.31 1.43 -8.03
CA ARG A 52 27.92 1.86 -8.29
C ARG A 52 27.03 0.72 -8.77
N GLN A 53 27.49 0.00 -9.82
CA GLN A 53 26.69 -1.04 -10.44
C GLN A 53 26.62 -2.29 -9.56
N ALA A 54 27.76 -2.72 -9.02
CA ALA A 54 27.79 -3.88 -8.12
C ALA A 54 26.91 -3.68 -6.89
N PHE A 55 26.86 -2.45 -6.33
CA PHE A 55 25.99 -2.12 -5.21
C PHE A 55 24.51 -2.21 -5.60
N ALA A 56 24.11 -1.60 -6.71
CA ALA A 56 22.73 -1.63 -7.17
C ALA A 56 22.25 -3.07 -7.46
N ASP A 57 23.09 -3.88 -8.10
CA ASP A 57 22.80 -5.29 -8.39
C ASP A 57 22.64 -6.11 -7.09
N LYS A 58 23.53 -5.89 -6.12
CA LYS A 58 23.43 -6.56 -4.82
C LYS A 58 22.21 -6.12 -4.02
N PHE A 59 21.88 -4.84 -4.05
CA PHE A 59 20.66 -4.34 -3.40
C PHE A 59 19.41 -4.93 -4.04
N TYR A 60 19.36 -5.02 -5.36
CA TYR A 60 18.29 -5.70 -6.08
C TYR A 60 18.14 -7.18 -5.66
N GLU A 61 19.26 -7.90 -5.52
CA GLU A 61 19.26 -9.30 -5.03
C GLU A 61 18.66 -9.40 -3.63
N VAL A 62 19.12 -8.55 -2.70
CA VAL A 62 18.66 -8.51 -1.30
C VAL A 62 17.16 -8.17 -1.21
N ILE A 63 16.71 -7.15 -1.95
CA ILE A 63 15.29 -6.76 -2.00
C ILE A 63 14.44 -7.87 -2.61
N SER A 64 14.90 -8.51 -3.68
CA SER A 64 14.18 -9.61 -4.32
C SER A 64 14.02 -10.80 -3.38
N GLN A 65 15.05 -11.13 -2.60
CA GLN A 65 14.96 -12.18 -1.57
C GLN A 65 13.99 -11.79 -0.45
N TYR A 66 14.02 -10.53 -0.02
CA TYR A 66 13.08 -10.02 0.97
C TYR A 66 11.63 -10.11 0.47
N TYR A 67 11.36 -9.77 -0.80
CA TYR A 67 10.02 -9.85 -1.39
C TYR A 67 9.48 -11.28 -1.43
N ARG A 68 10.33 -12.26 -1.71
CA ARG A 68 9.94 -13.68 -1.62
C ARG A 68 9.61 -14.10 -0.19
N ASN A 69 10.42 -13.68 0.78
CA ASN A 69 10.22 -14.04 2.19
C ASN A 69 8.94 -13.42 2.77
N ARG A 70 8.71 -12.11 2.54
CA ARG A 70 7.54 -11.40 3.07
C ARG A 70 6.20 -11.88 2.49
N ALA A 71 6.22 -12.54 1.34
CA ALA A 71 5.03 -13.19 0.79
C ALA A 71 4.58 -14.39 1.62
N VAL A 72 5.48 -14.96 2.43
CA VAL A 72 5.24 -16.14 3.29
C VAL A 72 5.05 -15.74 4.75
N ASP A 73 5.99 -14.94 5.30
CA ASP A 73 6.00 -14.58 6.72
C ASP A 73 5.07 -13.42 7.08
N LEU A 74 4.62 -12.67 6.07
CA LEU A 74 3.75 -11.48 6.18
C LEU A 74 4.35 -10.38 7.09
N ILE A 75 5.67 -10.41 7.28
CA ILE A 75 6.39 -9.39 8.06
C ILE A 75 6.84 -8.27 7.11
N GLU A 76 6.39 -7.07 7.39
CA GLU A 76 6.94 -5.89 6.72
C GLU A 76 8.15 -5.37 7.49
N ARG A 77 9.25 -5.20 6.77
CA ARG A 77 10.49 -4.63 7.30
C ARG A 77 10.77 -3.32 6.58
N PRO A 78 11.22 -2.29 7.30
CA PRO A 78 11.70 -1.07 6.68
C PRO A 78 12.80 -1.37 5.65
N VAL A 79 12.82 -0.59 4.57
CA VAL A 79 13.80 -0.78 3.49
C VAL A 79 15.24 -0.62 3.98
N GLU A 80 15.44 0.15 5.03
CA GLU A 80 16.73 0.39 5.69
C GLU A 80 17.38 -0.91 6.17
N GLU A 81 16.58 -1.90 6.63
CA GLU A 81 17.13 -3.22 7.02
C GLU A 81 17.81 -3.94 5.83
N ASN A 82 17.23 -3.83 4.65
CA ASN A 82 17.80 -4.42 3.44
C ASN A 82 18.99 -3.63 2.94
N LEU A 83 18.96 -2.30 3.12
CA LEU A 83 20.09 -1.42 2.82
C LEU A 83 21.28 -1.74 3.74
N PHE A 84 21.07 -1.91 5.04
CA PHE A 84 22.13 -2.33 5.98
C PHE A 84 22.77 -3.67 5.60
N LYS A 85 21.97 -4.67 5.20
CA LYS A 85 22.50 -5.96 4.73
C LYS A 85 23.39 -5.80 3.50
N THR A 86 22.98 -4.90 2.60
CA THR A 86 23.78 -4.61 1.39
C THR A 86 25.06 -3.85 1.71
N LEU A 87 24.98 -2.83 2.56
CA LEU A 87 26.16 -2.06 3.01
C LEU A 87 27.19 -2.96 3.71
N HIS A 88 26.73 -3.84 4.60
CA HIS A 88 27.59 -4.82 5.27
C HIS A 88 28.32 -5.75 4.28
N TYR A 89 27.65 -6.19 3.20
CA TYR A 89 28.30 -6.97 2.13
C TYR A 89 29.48 -6.23 1.49
N PHE A 90 29.41 -4.90 1.41
CA PHE A 90 30.50 -4.02 0.90
C PHE A 90 31.45 -3.52 2.00
N SER A 91 31.38 -4.11 3.21
CA SER A 91 32.21 -3.71 4.37
C SER A 91 32.00 -2.24 4.79
N VAL A 92 30.81 -1.71 4.58
CA VAL A 92 30.36 -0.40 5.07
C VAL A 92 29.50 -0.64 6.31
N ASP A 93 30.15 -0.72 7.48
CA ASP A 93 29.48 -1.10 8.74
C ASP A 93 28.98 0.10 9.54
N HIS A 94 29.46 1.30 9.24
CA HIS A 94 29.08 2.54 9.92
C HIS A 94 28.73 3.61 8.91
N LEU A 95 27.49 4.09 9.02
CA LEU A 95 26.99 5.20 8.23
C LEU A 95 26.15 6.10 9.15
N GLU A 96 26.33 7.41 9.03
CA GLU A 96 25.50 8.37 9.75
C GLU A 96 24.03 8.19 9.35
N GLU A 97 23.13 8.22 10.32
CA GLU A 97 21.70 8.06 10.12
C GLU A 97 21.13 9.02 9.06
N SER A 98 21.62 10.28 9.08
CA SER A 98 21.24 11.31 8.12
C SER A 98 21.63 10.95 6.68
N VAL A 99 22.79 10.33 6.48
CA VAL A 99 23.25 9.86 5.16
C VAL A 99 22.38 8.70 4.66
N LEU A 100 22.08 7.76 5.55
CA LEU A 100 21.19 6.65 5.24
C LEU A 100 19.81 7.15 4.80
N GLN A 101 19.21 8.05 5.58
CA GLN A 101 17.88 8.60 5.30
C GLN A 101 17.86 9.40 4.00
N GLU A 102 18.89 10.20 3.70
CA GLU A 102 18.97 10.96 2.45
C GLU A 102 19.16 10.02 1.24
N ALA A 103 19.96 8.96 1.37
CA ALA A 103 20.15 7.98 0.32
C ALA A 103 18.84 7.22 0.01
N VAL A 104 18.13 6.75 1.03
CA VAL A 104 16.81 6.11 0.89
C VAL A 104 15.79 7.08 0.27
N LYS A 105 15.76 8.32 0.73
CA LYS A 105 14.89 9.35 0.16
C LYS A 105 15.20 9.59 -1.32
N THR A 106 16.48 9.68 -1.70
CA THR A 106 16.89 9.85 -3.10
C THR A 106 16.38 8.71 -3.98
N MET A 107 16.48 7.47 -3.49
CA MET A 107 15.95 6.29 -4.18
C MET A 107 14.44 6.42 -4.48
N TYR A 108 13.65 6.80 -3.46
CA TYR A 108 12.20 6.90 -3.62
C TYR A 108 11.78 8.13 -4.44
N LEU A 109 12.45 9.27 -4.29
CA LEU A 109 12.18 10.47 -5.10
C LEU A 109 12.32 10.20 -6.60
N TYR A 110 13.21 9.27 -6.98
CA TYR A 110 13.34 8.86 -8.39
C TYR A 110 12.05 8.25 -8.94
N THR A 111 11.32 7.50 -8.12
CA THR A 111 10.09 6.81 -8.55
C THR A 111 8.81 7.63 -8.29
N GLU A 112 8.83 8.61 -7.38
CA GLU A 112 7.65 9.42 -7.03
C GLU A 112 7.00 10.11 -8.23
N ALA A 113 7.80 10.62 -9.17
CA ALA A 113 7.31 11.32 -10.34
C ALA A 113 6.44 10.46 -11.29
N TRP A 114 6.55 9.13 -11.17
CA TRP A 114 5.79 8.18 -11.99
C TRP A 114 4.45 7.77 -11.39
N TRP A 115 4.25 8.02 -10.08
CA TRP A 115 2.96 7.78 -9.45
C TRP A 115 1.99 8.90 -9.79
N LYS A 116 0.83 8.55 -10.34
CA LYS A 116 -0.23 9.47 -10.75
C LYS A 116 -1.55 9.07 -10.13
N LEU A 117 -2.43 10.02 -9.88
CA LEU A 117 -3.79 9.73 -9.46
C LEU A 117 -4.54 8.94 -10.53
N GLU A 118 -5.33 7.98 -10.09
CA GLU A 118 -6.41 7.48 -10.96
C GLU A 118 -7.42 8.62 -11.19
N PRO A 119 -8.00 8.71 -12.39
CA PRO A 119 -8.72 9.92 -12.82
C PRO A 119 -9.95 10.24 -11.97
N ASP A 120 -10.56 9.24 -11.34
CA ASP A 120 -11.77 9.32 -10.54
C ASP A 120 -11.52 9.32 -9.02
N THR A 121 -10.28 9.34 -8.56
CA THR A 121 -9.92 9.22 -7.14
C THR A 121 -10.53 10.34 -6.31
N HIS A 122 -10.26 11.60 -6.63
CA HIS A 122 -10.74 12.72 -5.82
C HIS A 122 -12.26 12.83 -5.82
N GLU A 123 -12.88 12.65 -6.98
CA GLU A 123 -14.34 12.73 -7.11
C GLU A 123 -15.02 11.65 -6.26
N THR A 124 -14.52 10.41 -6.35
CA THR A 124 -15.08 9.28 -5.58
C THR A 124 -14.87 9.47 -4.07
N LEU A 125 -13.66 9.81 -3.63
CA LEU A 125 -13.39 10.00 -2.20
C LEU A 125 -14.23 11.15 -1.62
N ALA A 126 -14.38 12.26 -2.35
CA ALA A 126 -15.22 13.37 -1.94
C ALA A 126 -16.71 12.98 -1.89
N ALA A 127 -17.21 12.23 -2.87
CA ALA A 127 -18.59 11.76 -2.87
C ALA A 127 -18.90 10.87 -1.66
N LEU A 128 -18.05 9.88 -1.40
CA LEU A 128 -18.19 8.97 -0.24
C LEU A 128 -18.13 9.72 1.09
N HIS A 129 -17.21 10.67 1.23
CA HIS A 129 -17.11 11.52 2.42
C HIS A 129 -18.38 12.37 2.61
N ASN A 130 -18.94 12.94 1.53
CA ASN A 130 -20.19 13.71 1.58
C ASN A 130 -21.42 12.84 1.90
N MET A 131 -21.40 11.55 1.56
CA MET A 131 -22.41 10.56 1.97
C MET A 131 -22.30 10.19 3.46
N GLY A 132 -21.25 10.63 4.14
CA GLY A 132 -21.03 10.43 5.57
C GLY A 132 -20.21 9.19 5.91
N TYR A 133 -19.57 8.54 4.94
CA TYR A 133 -18.64 7.44 5.22
C TYR A 133 -17.33 7.95 5.79
N ARG A 134 -16.81 7.23 6.77
CA ARG A 134 -15.45 7.41 7.28
C ARG A 134 -14.48 6.64 6.38
N LEU A 135 -13.41 7.29 5.96
CA LEU A 135 -12.45 6.68 5.03
C LEU A 135 -11.13 6.38 5.75
N GLY A 136 -10.55 5.23 5.47
CA GLY A 136 -9.25 4.83 5.97
C GLY A 136 -8.37 4.28 4.86
N LEU A 137 -7.06 4.32 5.06
CA LEU A 137 -6.06 3.78 4.14
C LEU A 137 -5.26 2.67 4.84
N ILE A 138 -5.09 1.52 4.18
CA ILE A 138 -4.16 0.46 4.60
C ILE A 138 -3.26 0.12 3.41
N SER A 139 -1.99 0.49 3.48
CA SER A 139 -1.04 0.29 2.39
C SER A 139 0.15 -0.59 2.79
N ASN A 140 0.49 -1.53 1.91
CA ASN A 140 1.70 -2.34 2.03
C ASN A 140 2.89 -1.57 1.44
N ALA A 141 3.71 -0.95 2.30
CA ALA A 141 4.89 -0.20 1.90
C ALA A 141 6.04 -0.41 2.89
N SER A 142 7.26 -0.50 2.41
CA SER A 142 8.47 -0.68 3.22
C SER A 142 9.17 0.63 3.61
N ASN A 143 8.60 1.79 3.27
CA ASN A 143 9.09 3.09 3.70
C ASN A 143 7.93 4.05 3.99
N THR A 144 7.78 4.41 5.25
CA THR A 144 6.72 5.32 5.73
C THR A 144 6.88 6.75 5.23
N PRO A 145 8.06 7.39 5.28
CA PRO A 145 8.24 8.73 4.74
C PRO A 145 7.87 8.86 3.27
N ASP A 146 8.23 7.88 2.44
CA ASP A 146 7.88 7.87 1.02
C ASP A 146 6.38 7.82 0.80
N LEU A 147 5.70 6.86 1.44
CA LEU A 147 4.26 6.73 1.29
C LEU A 147 3.51 7.98 1.76
N ASN A 148 3.96 8.60 2.86
CA ASN A 148 3.38 9.86 3.34
C ASN A 148 3.58 10.99 2.32
N ARG A 149 4.75 11.10 1.66
CA ARG A 149 4.95 12.08 0.59
C ARG A 149 4.01 11.84 -0.59
N LEU A 150 3.81 10.60 -1.02
CA LEU A 150 2.85 10.27 -2.09
C LEU A 150 1.43 10.68 -1.72
N ILE A 151 0.99 10.38 -0.50
CA ILE A 151 -0.34 10.78 0.01
C ILE A 151 -0.50 12.29 0.02
N ASP A 152 0.52 13.03 0.47
CA ASP A 152 0.48 14.49 0.60
C ASP A 152 0.61 15.18 -0.77
N ASN A 153 1.49 14.72 -1.65
CA ASN A 153 1.68 15.25 -3.01
C ASN A 153 0.41 15.10 -3.85
N HIS A 154 -0.33 14.02 -3.64
CA HIS A 154 -1.61 13.78 -4.29
C HIS A 154 -2.82 14.35 -3.52
N GLN A 155 -2.60 15.10 -2.43
CA GLN A 155 -3.65 15.74 -1.62
C GLN A 155 -4.71 14.74 -1.12
N LEU A 156 -4.31 13.50 -0.83
CA LEU A 156 -5.23 12.44 -0.41
C LEU A 156 -5.50 12.46 1.09
N ARG A 157 -4.57 12.98 1.90
CA ARG A 157 -4.66 12.96 3.37
C ARG A 157 -5.95 13.54 3.92
N GLN A 158 -6.48 14.58 3.28
CA GLN A 158 -7.70 15.25 3.70
C GLN A 158 -8.96 14.36 3.77
N TYR A 159 -8.95 13.22 3.04
CA TYR A 159 -10.10 12.31 3.01
C TYR A 159 -10.03 11.24 4.09
N PHE A 160 -8.83 10.91 4.60
CA PHE A 160 -8.65 9.77 5.47
C PHE A 160 -8.61 10.14 6.95
N GLU A 161 -9.48 9.49 7.73
CA GLU A 161 -9.45 9.57 9.19
C GLU A 161 -8.26 8.81 9.77
N ILE A 162 -7.82 7.75 9.09
CA ILE A 162 -6.66 6.94 9.47
C ILE A 162 -5.85 6.54 8.24
N VAL A 163 -4.54 6.57 8.37
CA VAL A 163 -3.57 6.00 7.43
C VAL A 163 -2.74 4.96 8.17
N VAL A 164 -2.74 3.73 7.66
CA VAL A 164 -1.99 2.60 8.22
C VAL A 164 -1.00 2.11 7.19
N ILE A 165 0.28 2.14 7.55
CA ILE A 165 1.40 1.76 6.69
C ILE A 165 2.06 0.52 7.28
N SER A 166 2.22 -0.54 6.49
CA SER A 166 2.73 -1.83 6.97
C SER A 166 4.13 -1.72 7.58
N ALA A 167 4.99 -0.82 7.10
CA ALA A 167 6.31 -0.57 7.67
C ALA A 167 6.27 -0.09 9.14
N GLU A 168 5.25 0.68 9.53
CA GLU A 168 5.05 1.12 10.92
C GLU A 168 4.48 0.01 11.81
N GLU A 169 3.61 -0.82 11.24
CA GLU A 169 2.93 -1.87 11.98
C GLU A 169 3.75 -3.17 12.11
N GLY A 170 4.82 -3.33 11.31
CA GLY A 170 5.67 -4.52 11.22
C GLY A 170 4.97 -5.73 10.61
N ILE A 171 3.75 -5.58 10.15
CA ILE A 171 2.91 -6.60 9.52
C ILE A 171 2.22 -6.02 8.28
N ARG A 172 1.89 -6.88 7.33
CA ARG A 172 1.32 -6.45 6.04
C ARG A 172 0.06 -7.22 5.67
N LYS A 173 -0.80 -6.66 4.83
CA LYS A 173 -1.89 -7.41 4.18
C LYS A 173 -1.31 -8.61 3.42
N PRO A 174 -1.93 -9.79 3.48
CA PRO A 174 -3.25 -10.13 4.02
C PRO A 174 -3.31 -10.53 5.50
N ASP A 175 -2.32 -10.22 6.32
CA ASP A 175 -2.36 -10.54 7.75
C ASP A 175 -3.58 -9.86 8.41
N PRO A 176 -4.52 -10.63 9.02
CA PRO A 176 -5.74 -10.06 9.59
C PRO A 176 -5.46 -9.10 10.76
N ARG A 177 -4.27 -9.18 11.38
CA ARG A 177 -3.90 -8.29 12.48
C ARG A 177 -3.81 -6.83 12.07
N ILE A 178 -3.44 -6.51 10.79
CA ILE A 178 -3.37 -5.12 10.34
C ILE A 178 -4.78 -4.53 10.22
N PHE A 179 -5.76 -5.31 9.75
CA PHE A 179 -7.16 -4.92 9.70
C PHE A 179 -7.74 -4.75 11.10
N ALA A 180 -7.50 -5.72 11.98
CA ALA A 180 -8.00 -5.68 13.37
C ALA A 180 -7.48 -4.44 14.13
N LYS A 181 -6.19 -4.10 13.99
CA LYS A 181 -5.60 -2.88 14.54
C LYS A 181 -6.27 -1.62 14.00
N THR A 182 -6.48 -1.56 12.68
CA THR A 182 -7.13 -0.43 11.99
C THR A 182 -8.55 -0.24 12.47
N LEU A 183 -9.36 -1.30 12.45
CA LEU A 183 -10.76 -1.27 12.90
C LEU A 183 -10.89 -0.92 14.39
N LYS A 184 -9.97 -1.42 15.22
CA LYS A 184 -9.92 -1.06 16.64
C LYS A 184 -9.64 0.44 16.86
N LYS A 185 -8.69 1.01 16.10
CA LYS A 185 -8.39 2.46 16.14
C LYS A 185 -9.61 3.29 15.72
N LEU A 186 -10.38 2.80 14.74
CA LEU A 186 -11.61 3.43 14.26
C LEU A 186 -12.83 3.16 15.15
N GLY A 187 -12.79 2.19 16.06
CA GLY A 187 -13.93 1.79 16.89
C GLY A 187 -15.07 1.15 16.09
N VAL A 188 -14.75 0.42 15.00
CA VAL A 188 -15.70 -0.16 14.05
C VAL A 188 -15.58 -1.67 14.05
N LYS A 189 -16.72 -2.37 13.97
CA LYS A 189 -16.75 -3.82 13.80
C LYS A 189 -16.44 -4.20 12.33
N PRO A 190 -15.84 -5.38 12.07
CA PRO A 190 -15.51 -5.82 10.71
C PRO A 190 -16.69 -5.80 9.74
N GLU A 191 -17.87 -6.25 10.19
CA GLU A 191 -19.09 -6.32 9.38
C GLU A 191 -19.60 -4.96 8.92
N ASN A 192 -19.14 -3.86 9.54
CA ASN A 192 -19.51 -2.48 9.21
C ASN A 192 -18.45 -1.77 8.37
N ALA A 193 -17.48 -2.52 7.85
CA ALA A 193 -16.41 -2.01 7.01
C ALA A 193 -16.34 -2.76 5.67
N ILE A 194 -15.87 -2.07 4.64
CA ILE A 194 -15.45 -2.68 3.38
C ILE A 194 -14.00 -2.34 3.10
N MET A 195 -13.29 -3.22 2.39
CA MET A 195 -11.94 -2.97 1.85
C MET A 195 -12.00 -2.92 0.35
N VAL A 196 -11.47 -1.85 -0.22
CA VAL A 196 -11.35 -1.63 -1.68
C VAL A 196 -9.89 -1.73 -2.06
N GLY A 197 -9.55 -2.63 -2.97
CA GLY A 197 -8.16 -2.81 -3.42
C GLY A 197 -8.07 -3.55 -4.74
N ASP A 198 -6.87 -3.52 -5.35
CA ASP A 198 -6.60 -4.12 -6.66
C ASP A 198 -5.99 -5.53 -6.57
N THR A 199 -5.45 -5.90 -5.42
CA THR A 199 -4.66 -7.12 -5.26
C THR A 199 -5.44 -8.21 -4.53
N LEU A 200 -5.78 -9.30 -5.24
CA LEU A 200 -6.56 -10.41 -4.68
C LEU A 200 -5.91 -11.01 -3.42
N PRO A 201 -4.62 -11.41 -3.41
CA PRO A 201 -4.02 -12.00 -2.21
C PRO A 201 -3.83 -11.02 -1.05
N ALA A 202 -3.61 -9.74 -1.29
CA ALA A 202 -3.37 -8.79 -0.21
C ALA A 202 -4.66 -8.16 0.33
N ASP A 203 -5.47 -7.59 -0.56
CA ASP A 203 -6.62 -6.77 -0.18
C ASP A 203 -7.86 -7.64 0.05
N ILE A 204 -8.17 -8.48 -0.93
CA ILE A 204 -9.41 -9.24 -0.93
C ILE A 204 -9.34 -10.38 0.09
N LEU A 205 -8.32 -11.22 0.00
CA LEU A 205 -8.12 -12.30 0.99
C LEU A 205 -7.91 -11.74 2.40
N GLY A 206 -7.16 -10.62 2.51
CA GLY A 206 -6.94 -9.95 3.79
C GLY A 206 -8.22 -9.44 4.44
N ALA A 207 -9.11 -8.82 3.66
CA ALA A 207 -10.43 -8.40 4.10
C ALA A 207 -11.27 -9.60 4.58
N GLN A 208 -11.38 -10.63 3.75
CA GLN A 208 -12.14 -11.84 4.05
C GLN A 208 -11.65 -12.54 5.32
N ASN A 209 -10.34 -12.71 5.49
CA ASN A 209 -9.74 -13.28 6.69
C ASN A 209 -10.01 -12.44 7.95
N SER A 210 -10.41 -11.19 7.78
CA SER A 210 -10.68 -10.22 8.85
C SER A 210 -12.18 -10.02 9.11
N GLY A 211 -13.06 -10.69 8.36
CA GLY A 211 -14.51 -10.50 8.41
C GLY A 211 -14.99 -9.16 7.84
N VAL A 212 -14.16 -8.51 7.02
CA VAL A 212 -14.44 -7.27 6.30
C VAL A 212 -14.92 -7.63 4.90
N LYS A 213 -15.97 -6.98 4.39
CA LYS A 213 -16.41 -7.18 3.01
C LYS A 213 -15.36 -6.66 2.04
N SER A 214 -15.18 -7.37 0.92
CA SER A 214 -14.14 -7.11 -0.06
C SER A 214 -14.71 -6.57 -1.37
N VAL A 215 -14.11 -5.49 -1.87
CA VAL A 215 -14.41 -4.90 -3.18
C VAL A 215 -13.14 -4.88 -4.02
N TRP A 216 -13.13 -5.68 -5.08
CA TRP A 216 -12.00 -5.76 -5.99
C TRP A 216 -12.14 -4.74 -7.12
N ILE A 217 -11.18 -3.83 -7.25
CA ILE A 217 -11.10 -2.92 -8.39
C ILE A 217 -10.30 -3.58 -9.52
N THR A 218 -10.93 -3.76 -10.68
CA THR A 218 -10.39 -4.57 -11.79
C THR A 218 -9.64 -3.75 -12.83
N ARG A 219 -9.63 -2.42 -12.74
CA ARG A 219 -8.97 -1.50 -13.70
C ARG A 219 -7.51 -1.90 -14.02
N ARG A 220 -6.76 -2.37 -13.01
CA ARG A 220 -5.36 -2.79 -13.12
C ARG A 220 -5.17 -4.27 -12.75
N ALA A 221 -6.21 -5.08 -12.90
CA ALA A 221 -6.24 -6.44 -12.37
C ALA A 221 -5.34 -7.44 -13.09
N ASN A 222 -4.95 -7.17 -14.35
CA ASN A 222 -4.08 -8.07 -15.12
C ASN A 222 -2.63 -8.00 -14.64
N ARG A 223 -2.35 -8.63 -13.51
CA ARG A 223 -1.05 -8.68 -12.83
C ARG A 223 -0.75 -10.12 -12.39
N PRO A 224 0.52 -10.56 -12.40
CA PRO A 224 0.88 -11.94 -12.05
C PRO A 224 0.30 -12.39 -10.71
N GLU A 225 0.40 -11.58 -9.67
CA GLU A 225 -0.09 -11.88 -8.32
C GLU A 225 -1.60 -12.14 -8.26
N ASN A 226 -2.39 -11.55 -9.14
CA ASN A 226 -3.83 -11.80 -9.25
C ASN A 226 -4.12 -13.03 -10.11
N ASN A 227 -3.42 -13.16 -11.24
CA ASN A 227 -3.65 -14.23 -12.20
C ASN A 227 -3.45 -15.62 -11.60
N ASP A 228 -2.45 -15.77 -10.71
CA ASP A 228 -2.12 -17.03 -10.04
C ASP A 228 -3.22 -17.53 -9.08
N VAL A 229 -4.11 -16.63 -8.63
CA VAL A 229 -5.12 -16.92 -7.59
C VAL A 229 -6.56 -16.57 -8.01
N LEU A 230 -6.77 -16.17 -9.25
CA LEU A 230 -8.06 -15.69 -9.76
C LEU A 230 -9.21 -16.69 -9.56
N GLU A 231 -8.93 -17.99 -9.64
CA GLU A 231 -9.93 -19.04 -9.42
C GLU A 231 -10.18 -19.35 -7.94
N SER A 232 -9.22 -19.02 -7.06
CA SER A 232 -9.25 -19.40 -5.65
C SER A 232 -9.73 -18.30 -4.71
N ILE A 233 -9.58 -17.03 -5.09
CA ILE A 233 -9.99 -15.87 -4.28
C ILE A 233 -11.12 -15.14 -5.02
N GLN A 234 -12.32 -15.24 -4.45
CA GLN A 234 -13.52 -14.58 -5.03
C GLN A 234 -13.87 -13.37 -4.15
N PRO A 235 -13.89 -12.13 -4.70
CA PRO A 235 -14.32 -10.95 -3.96
C PRO A 235 -15.84 -10.99 -3.68
N ASP A 236 -16.30 -10.31 -2.62
CA ASP A 236 -17.74 -10.11 -2.40
C ASP A 236 -18.35 -9.24 -3.50
N TYR A 237 -17.59 -8.24 -3.96
CA TYR A 237 -17.97 -7.36 -5.07
C TYR A 237 -16.76 -7.06 -5.96
N ALA A 238 -17.04 -6.75 -7.23
CA ALA A 238 -16.01 -6.29 -8.19
C ALA A 238 -16.51 -5.05 -8.95
N ILE A 239 -15.63 -4.08 -9.11
CA ILE A 239 -15.88 -2.84 -9.85
C ILE A 239 -14.78 -2.60 -10.87
N SER A 240 -15.11 -1.94 -12.00
CA SER A 240 -14.11 -1.62 -13.04
C SER A 240 -13.31 -0.35 -12.73
N ASP A 241 -13.88 0.55 -11.95
CA ASP A 241 -13.33 1.87 -11.64
C ASP A 241 -13.85 2.34 -10.27
N LEU A 242 -13.17 3.36 -9.70
CA LEU A 242 -13.54 3.88 -8.38
C LEU A 242 -14.91 4.57 -8.38
N SER A 243 -15.29 5.21 -9.48
CA SER A 243 -16.57 5.91 -9.57
C SER A 243 -17.77 5.00 -9.37
N SER A 244 -17.64 3.72 -9.78
CA SER A 244 -18.65 2.68 -9.57
C SER A 244 -18.88 2.35 -8.08
N LEU A 245 -17.94 2.67 -7.21
CA LEU A 245 -18.06 2.41 -5.78
C LEU A 245 -19.18 3.21 -5.12
N VAL A 246 -19.45 4.41 -5.61
CA VAL A 246 -20.52 5.29 -5.06
C VAL A 246 -21.88 4.60 -5.17
N SER A 247 -22.19 4.04 -6.33
CA SER A 247 -23.46 3.30 -6.53
C SER A 247 -23.47 1.95 -5.78
N LEU A 248 -22.32 1.29 -5.69
CA LEU A 248 -22.20 0.02 -5.00
C LEU A 248 -22.49 0.14 -3.50
N VAL A 249 -22.02 1.20 -2.85
CA VAL A 249 -22.27 1.37 -1.40
C VAL A 249 -23.74 1.64 -1.10
N ASP A 250 -24.48 2.32 -1.99
CA ASP A 250 -25.93 2.48 -1.89
C ASP A 250 -26.66 1.13 -2.02
N GLU A 251 -26.20 0.27 -2.93
CA GLU A 251 -26.73 -1.08 -3.10
C GLU A 251 -26.48 -1.93 -1.84
N ILE A 252 -25.27 -1.93 -1.29
CA ILE A 252 -24.92 -2.66 -0.07
C ILE A 252 -25.79 -2.22 1.11
N GLU A 253 -26.05 -0.91 1.27
CA GLU A 253 -26.92 -0.42 2.33
C GLU A 253 -28.38 -0.81 2.14
N SER A 254 -28.85 -0.90 0.89
CA SER A 254 -30.23 -1.29 0.60
C SER A 254 -30.53 -2.76 0.91
N LEU A 255 -29.49 -3.60 0.94
CA LEU A 255 -29.57 -5.05 1.21
C LEU A 255 -29.35 -5.40 2.70
N SER A 256 -28.96 -4.43 3.54
CA SER A 256 -28.65 -4.59 4.97
C SER A 256 -29.85 -4.14 5.84
#